data_e81b821901118085ce003572fddf79a1
#
_entry.id   e81b821901118085ce003572fddf79a1
#
_cell.length_a   1.000
_cell.length_b   1.000
_cell.length_c   1.000
_cell.angle_alpha   90.00
_cell.angle_beta   90.00
_cell.angle_gamma   90.00
#
_symmetry.space_group_name_H-M   'P 1'
#
loop_
_entity.id
_entity.type
_entity.pdbx_description
1 polymer ?
#
loop_
_entity_poly.entity_id
_entity_poly.type
_entity_poly.pdbx_seq_one_letter_code
_entity_poly.pdbx_strand_id
1 'polypeptide(L)'
;MSDIKTLTDNEAIKKIKELAEGKVCMFCTYEDYKMISRPMATSGIDDNGTIWFFSKKSSDKNDQLEHNQQVDLVYMDTGKQHYLVLNGYADIVYNEAKARKLWTSLNKAWFEKGLDDPELTMIKVIPSEGHYWDTKNGKLISMIKIAVAAVTGKEMDGSIEGDVLP
;
A
#
# COMPACT_ATOMS: atom_id res chain seq x y z
N MET A 1 -3.14 21.11 15.86
CA MET A 1 -2.07 20.08 15.75
C MET A 1 -2.76 18.75 15.65
N SER A 2 -2.61 18.04 14.56
CA SER A 2 -3.05 16.65 14.49
C SER A 2 -2.24 15.84 15.52
N ASP A 3 -2.90 14.92 16.22
CA ASP A 3 -2.22 14.00 17.10
C ASP A 3 -1.48 12.97 16.23
N ILE A 4 -0.22 13.27 15.88
CA ILE A 4 0.64 12.33 15.15
C ILE A 4 0.99 11.19 16.09
N LYS A 5 0.51 10.00 15.77
CA LYS A 5 0.87 8.77 16.47
C LYS A 5 1.84 7.96 15.60
N THR A 6 3.06 7.82 16.05
CA THR A 6 4.03 6.92 15.40
C THR A 6 3.74 5.47 15.83
N LEU A 7 3.53 4.60 14.86
CA LEU A 7 3.38 3.16 15.06
C LEU A 7 4.69 2.46 14.70
N THR A 8 5.05 1.45 15.47
CA THR A 8 6.26 0.64 15.24
C THR A 8 5.93 -0.85 15.28
N ASP A 9 6.78 -1.66 14.65
CA ASP A 9 6.72 -3.11 14.71
C ASP A 9 5.32 -3.68 14.40
N ASN A 10 4.78 -4.49 15.29
CA ASN A 10 3.50 -5.18 15.10
C ASN A 10 2.30 -4.24 14.95
N GLU A 11 2.30 -3.07 15.59
CA GLU A 11 1.23 -2.08 15.43
C GLU A 11 1.26 -1.47 14.03
N ALA A 12 2.47 -1.19 13.51
CA ALA A 12 2.68 -0.70 12.16
C ALA A 12 2.19 -1.71 11.12
N ILE A 13 2.60 -2.96 11.24
CA ILE A 13 2.18 -4.05 10.34
C ILE A 13 0.65 -4.23 10.37
N LYS A 14 0.05 -4.18 11.56
CA LYS A 14 -1.40 -4.28 11.70
C LYS A 14 -2.13 -3.13 10.98
N LYS A 15 -1.63 -1.91 11.09
CA LYS A 15 -2.19 -0.74 10.40
C LYS A 15 -2.00 -0.85 8.88
N ILE A 16 -0.85 -1.30 8.40
CA ILE A 16 -0.60 -1.56 6.99
C ILE A 16 -1.60 -2.61 6.46
N LYS A 17 -1.80 -3.73 7.16
CA LYS A 17 -2.79 -4.74 6.78
C LYS A 17 -4.20 -4.16 6.70
N GLU A 18 -4.61 -3.39 7.70
CA GLU A 18 -5.93 -2.74 7.73
C GLU A 18 -6.17 -1.84 6.51
N LEU A 19 -5.17 -1.05 6.11
CA LEU A 19 -5.31 -0.03 5.07
C LEU A 19 -4.94 -0.52 3.66
N ALA A 20 -4.21 -1.62 3.52
CA ALA A 20 -3.64 -2.05 2.25
C ALA A 20 -4.04 -3.45 1.80
N GLU A 21 -4.39 -4.39 2.72
CA GLU A 21 -4.65 -5.77 2.33
C GLU A 21 -5.88 -5.90 1.44
N GLY A 22 -5.72 -6.61 0.31
CA GLY A 22 -6.78 -6.80 -0.68
C GLY A 22 -7.22 -5.53 -1.42
N LYS A 23 -6.46 -4.44 -1.30
CA LYS A 23 -6.78 -3.15 -1.96
C LYS A 23 -5.86 -2.88 -3.14
N VAL A 24 -6.30 -1.98 -4.00
CA VAL A 24 -5.49 -1.46 -5.11
C VAL A 24 -4.73 -0.23 -4.63
N CYS A 25 -3.45 -0.15 -4.95
CA CYS A 25 -2.63 1.04 -4.74
C CYS A 25 -2.16 1.62 -6.08
N MET A 26 -1.72 2.87 -6.05
CA MET A 26 -0.78 3.37 -7.05
C MET A 26 0.60 2.88 -6.67
N PHE A 27 1.13 1.97 -7.48
CA PHE A 27 2.48 1.42 -7.35
C PHE A 27 3.44 2.29 -8.13
N CYS A 28 4.36 2.95 -7.46
CA CYS A 28 5.27 3.92 -8.03
C CYS A 28 6.69 3.36 -8.11
N THR A 29 7.27 3.41 -9.29
CA THR A 29 8.69 3.10 -9.58
C THR A 29 9.39 4.35 -10.06
N TYR A 30 10.70 4.32 -10.16
CA TYR A 30 11.52 5.46 -10.57
C TYR A 30 12.43 5.08 -11.72
N GLU A 31 12.45 5.92 -12.76
CA GLU A 31 13.31 5.83 -13.93
C GLU A 31 13.76 7.25 -14.31
N ASP A 32 15.06 7.45 -14.49
CA ASP A 32 15.63 8.76 -14.85
C ASP A 32 15.13 9.93 -13.98
N TYR A 33 15.07 9.71 -12.67
CA TYR A 33 14.55 10.68 -11.67
C TYR A 33 13.06 11.02 -11.81
N LYS A 34 12.31 10.26 -12.62
CA LYS A 34 10.87 10.43 -12.79
C LYS A 34 10.13 9.31 -12.07
N MET A 35 9.08 9.67 -11.38
CA MET A 35 8.13 8.71 -10.83
C MET A 35 7.19 8.21 -11.93
N ILE A 36 7.08 6.89 -12.06
CA ILE A 36 6.15 6.22 -12.96
C ILE A 36 5.19 5.42 -12.10
N SER A 37 3.90 5.71 -12.18
CA SER A 37 2.88 5.09 -11.35
C SER A 37 1.87 4.30 -12.15
N ARG A 38 1.34 3.21 -11.58
CA ARG A 38 0.27 2.39 -12.15
C ARG A 38 -0.55 1.75 -11.04
N PRO A 39 -1.85 1.48 -11.26
CA PRO A 39 -2.65 0.74 -10.29
C PRO A 39 -2.20 -0.72 -10.23
N MET A 40 -2.04 -1.23 -9.00
CA MET A 40 -1.74 -2.63 -8.75
C MET A 40 -2.53 -3.15 -7.54
N ALA A 41 -3.09 -4.35 -7.68
CA ALA A 41 -3.80 -5.00 -6.59
C ALA A 41 -2.81 -5.69 -5.64
N THR A 42 -2.91 -5.40 -4.35
CA THR A 42 -2.19 -6.12 -3.30
C THR A 42 -2.71 -7.55 -3.23
N SER A 43 -1.83 -8.52 -3.45
CA SER A 43 -2.17 -9.94 -3.44
C SER A 43 -2.17 -10.53 -2.02
N GLY A 44 -1.37 -9.97 -1.13
CA GLY A 44 -1.32 -10.36 0.28
C GLY A 44 -0.25 -9.61 1.04
N ILE A 45 -0.34 -9.66 2.37
CA ILE A 45 0.62 -9.06 3.30
C ILE A 45 0.98 -10.11 4.35
N ASP A 46 2.26 -10.40 4.48
CA ASP A 46 2.75 -11.37 5.47
C ASP A 46 2.74 -10.78 6.89
N ASP A 47 2.91 -11.65 7.88
CA ASP A 47 2.94 -11.24 9.30
C ASP A 47 4.18 -10.40 9.65
N ASN A 48 5.19 -10.41 8.82
CA ASN A 48 6.37 -9.54 8.93
C ASN A 48 6.23 -8.22 8.14
N GLY A 49 5.05 -7.93 7.56
CA GLY A 49 4.79 -6.71 6.82
C GLY A 49 5.19 -6.74 5.34
N THR A 50 5.74 -7.84 4.83
CA THR A 50 6.07 -7.97 3.41
C THR A 50 4.80 -7.95 2.56
N ILE A 51 4.77 -7.08 1.54
CA ILE A 51 3.62 -6.89 0.65
C ILE A 51 3.91 -7.58 -0.69
N TRP A 52 2.92 -8.31 -1.21
CA TRP A 52 3.07 -9.13 -2.40
C TRP A 52 2.14 -8.69 -3.53
N PHE A 53 2.71 -8.67 -4.74
CA PHE A 53 2.00 -8.38 -5.99
C PHE A 53 2.34 -9.43 -7.04
N PHE A 54 1.38 -9.76 -7.91
CA PHE A 54 1.69 -10.48 -9.14
C PHE A 54 2.11 -9.51 -10.23
N SER A 55 3.09 -9.91 -11.05
CA SER A 55 3.63 -9.09 -12.12
C SER A 55 4.02 -9.95 -13.32
N LYS A 56 3.89 -9.39 -14.52
CA LYS A 56 4.44 -10.03 -15.73
C LYS A 56 5.93 -9.80 -15.82
N LYS A 57 6.66 -10.85 -16.14
CA LYS A 57 8.12 -10.83 -16.32
C LYS A 57 8.56 -9.74 -17.30
N SER A 58 7.87 -9.62 -18.45
CA SER A 58 8.18 -8.66 -19.51
C SER A 58 7.61 -7.25 -19.30
N SER A 59 7.10 -6.93 -18.10
CA SER A 59 6.51 -5.61 -17.86
C SER A 59 7.58 -4.55 -17.59
N ASP A 60 7.33 -3.31 -18.04
CA ASP A 60 8.22 -2.16 -17.84
C ASP A 60 8.55 -1.93 -16.36
N LYS A 61 7.59 -2.20 -15.45
CA LYS A 61 7.86 -2.04 -14.00
C LYS A 61 8.88 -3.05 -13.49
N ASN A 62 8.93 -4.27 -14.04
CA ASN A 62 9.95 -5.24 -13.68
C ASN A 62 11.33 -4.74 -14.14
N ASP A 63 11.42 -4.25 -15.37
CA ASP A 63 12.65 -3.65 -15.90
C ASP A 63 13.11 -2.45 -15.05
N GLN A 64 12.19 -1.57 -14.68
CA GLN A 64 12.48 -0.43 -13.79
C GLN A 64 13.01 -0.88 -12.42
N LEU A 65 12.43 -1.94 -11.84
CA LEU A 65 12.86 -2.49 -10.56
C LEU A 65 14.23 -3.16 -10.60
N GLU A 66 14.63 -3.72 -11.73
CA GLU A 66 15.99 -4.25 -11.92
C GLU A 66 17.05 -3.15 -11.84
N HIS A 67 16.70 -1.92 -12.22
CA HIS A 67 17.60 -0.77 -12.18
C HIS A 67 17.49 0.04 -10.89
N ASN A 68 16.30 0.14 -10.31
CA ASN A 68 16.05 0.88 -9.08
C ASN A 68 14.95 0.18 -8.27
N GLN A 69 15.32 -0.42 -7.16
CA GLN A 69 14.41 -1.17 -6.28
C GLN A 69 13.51 -0.29 -5.40
N GLN A 70 13.74 1.01 -5.37
CA GLN A 70 12.92 1.93 -4.58
C GLN A 70 11.50 2.02 -5.12
N VAL A 71 10.52 1.93 -4.23
CA VAL A 71 9.10 2.02 -4.57
C VAL A 71 8.34 2.85 -3.55
N ASP A 72 7.26 3.47 -4.04
CA ASP A 72 6.23 4.04 -3.17
C ASP A 72 4.88 3.41 -3.50
N LEU A 73 4.13 3.08 -2.45
CA LEU A 73 2.79 2.54 -2.56
C LEU A 73 1.80 3.55 -1.97
N VAL A 74 0.82 3.97 -2.77
CA VAL A 74 -0.19 4.94 -2.33
C VAL A 74 -1.56 4.29 -2.36
N TYR A 75 -2.12 4.08 -1.17
CA TYR A 75 -3.46 3.55 -0.98
C TYR A 75 -4.43 4.67 -0.63
N MET A 76 -5.61 4.66 -1.23
CA MET A 76 -6.66 5.65 -0.99
C MET A 76 -8.02 4.98 -0.92
N ASP A 77 -8.73 5.20 0.18
CA ASP A 77 -10.15 4.87 0.34
C ASP A 77 -10.92 6.16 0.65
N THR A 78 -11.35 6.85 -0.38
CA THR A 78 -12.03 8.14 -0.26
C THR A 78 -13.39 8.03 0.44
N GLY A 79 -14.04 6.88 0.38
CA GLY A 79 -15.31 6.62 1.05
C GLY A 79 -15.17 6.57 2.57
N LYS A 80 -14.05 6.06 3.07
CA LYS A 80 -13.71 5.99 4.49
C LYS A 80 -12.76 7.11 4.92
N GLN A 81 -12.23 7.89 3.98
CA GLN A 81 -11.18 8.88 4.21
C GLN A 81 -9.92 8.26 4.84
N HIS A 82 -9.54 7.09 4.36
CA HIS A 82 -8.32 6.40 4.74
C HIS A 82 -7.28 6.55 3.63
N TYR A 83 -6.08 6.94 4.01
CA TYR A 83 -4.96 7.11 3.10
C TYR A 83 -3.71 6.50 3.72
N LEU A 84 -2.87 5.89 2.90
CA LEU A 84 -1.60 5.32 3.33
C LEU A 84 -0.57 5.51 2.22
N VAL A 85 0.57 6.06 2.56
CA VAL A 85 1.76 6.11 1.71
C VAL A 85 2.84 5.26 2.37
N LEU A 86 3.38 4.31 1.65
CA LEU A 86 4.49 3.48 2.09
C LEU A 86 5.68 3.68 1.16
N ASN A 87 6.85 3.92 1.74
CA ASN A 87 8.12 3.87 1.04
C ASN A 87 8.78 2.51 1.33
N GLY A 88 9.48 1.95 0.38
CA GLY A 88 10.13 0.66 0.57
C GLY A 88 10.99 0.23 -0.61
N TYR A 89 11.39 -1.01 -0.57
CA TYR A 89 12.22 -1.64 -1.59
C TYR A 89 11.53 -2.88 -2.13
N ALA A 90 11.61 -3.08 -3.44
CA ALA A 90 10.96 -4.17 -4.15
C ALA A 90 11.97 -5.08 -4.81
N ASP A 91 11.76 -6.39 -4.67
CA ASP A 91 12.48 -7.43 -5.40
C ASP A 91 11.51 -8.19 -6.31
N ILE A 92 11.98 -8.52 -7.52
CA ILE A 92 11.29 -9.45 -8.40
C ILE A 92 11.69 -10.85 -8.02
N VAL A 93 10.71 -11.67 -7.64
CA VAL A 93 10.94 -13.03 -7.18
C VAL A 93 9.91 -13.99 -7.78
N TYR A 94 10.24 -15.27 -7.82
CA TYR A 94 9.27 -16.33 -8.04
C TYR A 94 9.31 -17.31 -6.87
N ASN A 95 8.19 -17.50 -6.22
CA ASN A 95 8.01 -18.46 -5.15
C ASN A 95 6.69 -19.20 -5.41
N GLU A 96 6.77 -20.44 -5.84
CA GLU A 96 5.62 -21.25 -6.22
C GLU A 96 4.63 -21.42 -5.07
N ALA A 97 5.12 -21.72 -3.87
CA ALA A 97 4.26 -21.90 -2.70
C ALA A 97 3.51 -20.60 -2.33
N LYS A 98 4.20 -19.48 -2.40
CA LYS A 98 3.59 -18.16 -2.19
C LYS A 98 2.60 -17.83 -3.29
N ALA A 99 2.96 -18.07 -4.55
CA ALA A 99 2.07 -17.85 -5.68
C ALA A 99 0.78 -18.67 -5.54
N ARG A 100 0.87 -19.96 -5.22
CA ARG A 100 -0.31 -20.82 -4.98
C ARG A 100 -1.18 -20.32 -3.84
N LYS A 101 -0.57 -19.89 -2.74
CA LYS A 101 -1.30 -19.36 -1.56
C LYS A 101 -2.08 -18.09 -1.87
N LEU A 102 -1.51 -17.20 -2.68
CA LEU A 102 -2.08 -15.88 -2.99
C LEU A 102 -2.91 -15.84 -4.27
N TRP A 103 -2.90 -16.94 -5.05
CA TRP A 103 -3.61 -17.00 -6.33
C TRP A 103 -5.12 -16.92 -6.15
N THR A 104 -5.73 -16.07 -6.98
CA THR A 104 -7.19 -15.98 -7.12
C THR A 104 -7.60 -16.14 -8.58
N SER A 105 -8.87 -16.44 -8.84
CA SER A 105 -9.40 -16.55 -10.20
C SER A 105 -9.27 -15.26 -11.02
N LEU A 106 -9.19 -14.11 -10.37
CA LEU A 106 -9.01 -12.80 -11.00
C LEU A 106 -7.64 -12.69 -11.69
N ASN A 107 -6.63 -13.40 -11.19
CA ASN A 107 -5.27 -13.39 -11.78
C ASN A 107 -5.24 -14.00 -13.19
N LYS A 108 -6.21 -14.85 -13.53
CA LYS A 108 -6.32 -15.43 -14.89
C LYS A 108 -6.52 -14.38 -15.98
N ALA A 109 -7.07 -13.22 -15.65
CA ALA A 109 -7.21 -12.11 -16.59
C ALA A 109 -5.86 -11.59 -17.10
N TRP A 110 -4.80 -11.79 -16.32
CA TRP A 110 -3.44 -11.34 -16.62
C TRP A 110 -2.50 -12.47 -17.03
N PHE A 111 -2.79 -13.71 -16.58
CA PHE A 111 -1.97 -14.90 -16.77
C PHE A 111 -2.84 -16.05 -17.31
N GLU A 112 -2.93 -16.15 -18.62
CA GLU A 112 -3.83 -17.10 -19.31
C GLU A 112 -3.54 -18.57 -18.95
N LYS A 113 -2.27 -18.90 -18.75
CA LYS A 113 -1.84 -20.25 -18.37
C LYS A 113 -1.83 -20.50 -16.87
N GLY A 114 -2.40 -19.57 -16.08
CA GLY A 114 -2.49 -19.68 -14.63
C GLY A 114 -1.12 -19.67 -13.95
N LEU A 115 -0.94 -20.52 -12.96
CA LEU A 115 0.32 -20.65 -12.21
C LEU A 115 1.49 -21.18 -13.05
N ASP A 116 1.20 -21.81 -14.19
CA ASP A 116 2.21 -22.32 -15.12
C ASP A 116 2.57 -21.30 -16.21
N ASP A 117 2.05 -20.08 -16.11
CA ASP A 117 2.35 -19.04 -17.09
C ASP A 117 3.80 -18.61 -17.03
N PRO A 118 4.57 -18.69 -18.14
CA PRO A 118 5.99 -18.33 -18.14
C PRO A 118 6.25 -16.84 -17.84
N GLU A 119 5.24 -15.98 -18.01
CA GLU A 119 5.31 -14.57 -17.67
C GLU A 119 5.02 -14.28 -16.18
N LEU A 120 4.64 -15.30 -15.40
CA LEU A 120 4.31 -15.11 -14.00
C LEU A 120 5.56 -14.85 -13.16
N THR A 121 5.61 -13.67 -12.57
CA THR A 121 6.54 -13.30 -11.50
C THR A 121 5.78 -12.67 -10.35
N MET A 122 6.45 -12.45 -9.25
CA MET A 122 5.93 -11.74 -8.10
C MET A 122 6.86 -10.58 -7.74
N ILE A 123 6.30 -9.52 -7.26
CA ILE A 123 7.04 -8.42 -6.63
C ILE A 123 6.83 -8.54 -5.13
N LYS A 124 7.93 -8.61 -4.41
CA LYS A 124 8.00 -8.60 -2.96
C LYS A 124 8.45 -7.21 -2.52
N VAL A 125 7.60 -6.49 -1.80
CA VAL A 125 7.90 -5.16 -1.25
C VAL A 125 8.13 -5.26 0.24
N ILE A 126 9.26 -4.72 0.70
CA ILE A 126 9.59 -4.56 2.12
C ILE A 126 9.44 -3.07 2.45
N PRO A 127 8.39 -2.68 3.19
CA PRO A 127 8.23 -1.30 3.61
C PRO A 127 9.35 -0.90 4.57
N SER A 128 9.87 0.33 4.41
CA SER A 128 10.86 0.92 5.31
C SER A 128 10.26 1.97 6.23
N GLU A 129 9.33 2.75 5.70
CA GLU A 129 8.59 3.78 6.42
C GLU A 129 7.27 4.08 5.71
N GLY A 130 6.40 4.84 6.36
CA GLY A 130 5.16 5.26 5.75
C GLY A 130 4.43 6.30 6.57
N HIS A 131 3.39 6.86 5.95
CA HIS A 131 2.50 7.81 6.59
C HIS A 131 1.05 7.42 6.30
N TYR A 132 0.19 7.49 7.30
CA TYR A 132 -1.23 7.18 7.16
C TYR A 132 -2.12 8.31 7.67
N TRP A 133 -3.28 8.43 7.06
CA TRP A 133 -4.38 9.26 7.52
C TRP A 133 -5.60 8.37 7.71
N ASP A 134 -6.21 8.44 8.86
CA ASP A 134 -7.37 7.65 9.23
C ASP A 134 -8.37 8.53 9.98
N THR A 135 -9.64 8.17 9.94
CA THR A 135 -10.69 8.87 10.69
C THR A 135 -10.97 8.16 12.00
N LYS A 136 -10.85 8.87 13.09
CA LYS A 136 -11.24 8.36 14.41
C LYS A 136 -12.77 8.33 14.52
N ASN A 137 -13.35 7.12 14.63
CA ASN A 137 -14.79 6.94 14.86
C ASN A 137 -15.76 7.47 13.78
N GLY A 138 -15.32 7.54 12.50
CA GLY A 138 -16.18 7.81 11.35
C GLY A 138 -16.61 9.28 11.17
N LYS A 139 -17.45 9.51 10.17
CA LYS A 139 -17.89 10.83 9.70
C LYS A 139 -18.48 11.74 10.79
N LEU A 140 -19.09 11.16 11.82
CA LEU A 140 -19.79 11.92 12.86
C LEU A 140 -18.85 12.76 13.73
N ILE A 141 -17.66 12.23 14.04
CA ILE A 141 -16.65 12.94 14.85
C ILE A 141 -15.96 14.02 14.04
N SER A 142 -15.72 13.80 12.76
CA SER A 142 -15.22 14.84 11.87
C SER A 142 -16.19 16.03 11.81
N MET A 143 -17.50 15.78 11.76
CA MET A 143 -18.51 16.84 11.78
C MET A 143 -18.57 17.59 13.12
N ILE A 144 -18.48 16.90 14.26
CA ILE A 144 -18.47 17.50 15.58
C ILE A 144 -17.23 18.39 15.77
N LYS A 145 -16.07 17.95 15.33
CA LYS A 145 -14.82 18.72 15.39
C LYS A 145 -14.88 19.97 14.51
N ILE A 146 -15.44 19.86 13.31
CA ILE A 146 -15.64 21.01 12.42
C ILE A 146 -16.58 22.03 13.05
N ALA A 147 -17.68 21.61 13.69
CA ALA A 147 -18.59 22.50 14.39
C ALA A 147 -17.92 23.23 15.56
N VAL A 148 -17.11 22.53 16.36
CA VAL A 148 -16.30 23.11 17.43
C VAL A 148 -15.27 24.09 16.90
N ALA A 149 -14.60 23.77 15.79
CA ALA A 149 -13.65 24.66 15.13
C ALA A 149 -14.30 25.95 14.65
N ALA A 150 -15.51 25.88 14.09
CA ALA A 150 -16.28 27.06 13.66
C ALA A 150 -16.65 27.98 14.82
N VAL A 151 -16.91 27.41 16.00
CA VAL A 151 -17.23 28.19 17.22
C VAL A 151 -15.98 28.73 17.90
N THR A 152 -14.89 28.01 17.91
CA THR A 152 -13.65 28.35 18.63
C THR A 152 -12.62 29.09 17.79
N GLY A 153 -12.79 29.16 16.47
CA GLY A 153 -11.84 29.74 15.54
C GLY A 153 -10.52 28.95 15.44
N LYS A 154 -10.49 27.73 15.96
CA LYS A 154 -9.34 26.82 15.84
C LYS A 154 -9.55 25.89 14.66
N GLU A 155 -8.53 25.77 13.81
CA GLU A 155 -8.49 24.69 12.83
C GLU A 155 -8.48 23.35 13.57
N MET A 156 -9.40 22.47 13.18
CA MET A 156 -9.47 21.12 13.73
C MET A 156 -9.34 20.12 12.60
N ASP A 157 -8.30 19.34 12.68
CA ASP A 157 -8.13 18.18 11.83
C ASP A 157 -8.98 17.03 12.38
N GLY A 158 -9.91 16.55 11.57
CA GLY A 158 -10.79 15.43 11.90
C GLY A 158 -10.14 14.06 11.66
N SER A 159 -8.93 14.04 11.13
CA SER A 159 -8.18 12.84 10.83
C SER A 159 -7.19 12.49 11.95
N ILE A 160 -6.87 11.21 12.04
CA ILE A 160 -5.69 10.71 12.74
C ILE A 160 -4.68 10.38 11.67
N GLU A 161 -3.52 10.96 11.78
CA GLU A 161 -2.37 10.66 10.94
C GLU A 161 -1.21 10.17 11.77
N GLY A 162 -0.30 9.47 11.16
CA GLY A 162 0.89 8.97 11.82
C GLY A 162 1.80 8.22 10.87
N ASP A 163 3.01 8.01 11.33
CA ASP A 163 4.03 7.25 10.63
C ASP A 163 3.92 5.76 10.96
N VAL A 164 4.32 4.94 10.02
CA VAL A 164 4.36 3.49 10.15
C VAL A 164 5.79 3.05 9.88
N LEU A 165 6.44 2.53 10.92
CA LEU A 165 7.80 1.98 10.86
C LEU A 165 7.69 0.46 11.09
N PRO A 166 7.75 -0.34 10.03
CA PRO A 166 7.65 -1.80 10.12
C PRO A 166 8.88 -2.46 10.74
#